data_03450cac4e254ec3dde8e5cdbf2210e2
#
_entry.id   03450cac4e254ec3dde8e5cdbf2210e2
#
_cell.length_a   1.000
_cell.length_b   1.000
_cell.length_c   1.000
_cell.angle_alpha   90.00
_cell.angle_beta   90.00
_cell.angle_gamma   90.00
#
_symmetry.space_group_name_H-M   'P 1'
#
loop_
_entity.id
_entity.type
_entity.pdbx_description
1 polymer ?
#
loop_
_entity_poly.entity_id
_entity_poly.type
_entity_poly.pdbx_seq_one_letter_code
_entity_poly.pdbx_strand_id
1 'polypeptide(L)'
;MNTSHLNHELVERIKAILDREDVYYQVYTNRGIYTEDPTRDLDIYLDIARNAGQQGDVEKIKAGIQKRIDNGTLKIVDNYKDIEDIPGELIMKVLAFNPDLEKIERIGKELSAISSLAVSSSSRGNLEITHSDAQKGIALETIANQLHIDLQDVMALGDNLNDVSMLERVGYPVAMDNAMPEVKAIAKLVTDTNEHSGVGKAIMKVLTEEK
;
A
#
# COMPACT_ATOMS: atom_id res chain seq x y z
N MET A 1 -11.89 -17.88 -5.19
CA MET A 1 -11.18 -16.60 -5.34
C MET A 1 -9.73 -16.91 -5.65
N ASN A 2 -9.21 -16.40 -6.78
CA ASN A 2 -7.78 -16.46 -7.01
C ASN A 2 -7.10 -15.46 -6.05
N THR A 3 -6.20 -15.94 -5.22
CA THR A 3 -5.45 -15.10 -4.30
C THR A 3 -4.07 -14.92 -4.90
N SER A 4 -3.78 -13.72 -5.41
CA SER A 4 -2.44 -13.37 -5.88
C SER A 4 -1.54 -13.12 -4.68
N HIS A 5 -0.47 -13.88 -4.54
CA HIS A 5 0.49 -13.79 -3.45
C HIS A 5 1.93 -13.85 -3.98
N LEU A 6 2.87 -13.38 -3.20
CA LEU A 6 4.29 -13.48 -3.50
C LEU A 6 4.75 -14.92 -3.22
N ASN A 7 5.29 -15.59 -4.24
CA ASN A 7 5.89 -16.91 -4.06
C ASN A 7 7.29 -16.79 -3.45
N HIS A 8 7.85 -17.91 -3.03
CA HIS A 8 9.19 -17.99 -2.42
C HIS A 8 10.28 -17.28 -3.25
N GLU A 9 10.33 -17.52 -4.55
CA GLU A 9 11.34 -16.92 -5.42
C GLU A 9 11.27 -15.39 -5.43
N LEU A 10 10.06 -14.82 -5.50
CA LEU A 10 9.85 -13.37 -5.46
C LEU A 10 10.22 -12.79 -4.11
N VAL A 11 9.84 -13.47 -3.01
CA VAL A 11 10.19 -13.04 -1.65
C VAL A 11 11.70 -13.00 -1.46
N GLU A 12 12.42 -14.03 -1.85
CA GLU A 12 13.89 -14.07 -1.75
C GLU A 12 14.56 -12.98 -2.60
N ARG A 13 14.03 -12.68 -3.79
CA ARG A 13 14.55 -11.57 -4.63
C ARG A 13 14.30 -10.21 -3.98
N ILE A 14 13.12 -9.98 -3.41
CA ILE A 14 12.79 -8.75 -2.68
C ILE A 14 13.72 -8.59 -1.48
N LYS A 15 13.85 -9.64 -0.67
CA LYS A 15 14.76 -9.68 0.49
C LYS A 15 16.18 -9.31 0.10
N ALA A 16 16.74 -9.98 -0.91
CA ALA A 16 18.11 -9.76 -1.35
C ALA A 16 18.39 -8.29 -1.71
N ILE A 17 17.40 -7.59 -2.29
CA ILE A 17 17.51 -6.18 -2.64
C ILE A 17 17.42 -5.30 -1.38
N LEU A 18 16.45 -5.55 -0.51
CA LEU A 18 16.20 -4.74 0.68
C LEU A 18 17.33 -4.91 1.72
N ASP A 19 17.78 -6.14 1.97
CA ASP A 19 18.85 -6.45 2.93
C ASP A 19 20.19 -5.88 2.47
N ARG A 20 20.53 -5.95 1.17
CA ARG A 20 21.74 -5.35 0.61
C ARG A 20 21.82 -3.84 0.89
N GLU A 21 20.70 -3.18 0.93
CA GLU A 21 20.57 -1.73 1.11
C GLU A 21 20.27 -1.34 2.56
N ASP A 22 20.24 -2.30 3.49
CA ASP A 22 19.82 -2.10 4.90
C ASP A 22 18.50 -1.33 5.01
N VAL A 23 17.47 -1.78 4.28
CA VAL A 23 16.14 -1.21 4.32
C VAL A 23 15.25 -2.04 5.23
N TYR A 24 14.62 -1.40 6.20
CA TYR A 24 13.63 -2.06 7.06
C TYR A 24 12.35 -2.37 6.28
N TYR A 25 11.78 -3.54 6.54
CA TYR A 25 10.50 -3.91 5.95
C TYR A 25 9.68 -4.82 6.88
N GLN A 26 8.39 -4.87 6.61
CA GLN A 26 7.43 -5.79 7.22
C GLN A 26 6.86 -6.71 6.15
N VAL A 27 6.56 -7.94 6.52
CA VAL A 27 5.90 -8.93 5.67
C VAL A 27 4.44 -9.05 6.08
N TYR A 28 3.54 -8.77 5.14
CA TYR A 28 2.10 -8.86 5.31
C TYR A 28 1.59 -10.16 4.71
N THR A 29 0.85 -10.90 5.50
CA THR A 29 0.28 -12.19 5.10
C THR A 29 -1.24 -12.18 5.17
N ASN A 30 -1.87 -13.29 4.79
CA ASN A 30 -3.30 -13.49 4.99
C ASN A 30 -3.72 -13.64 6.46
N ARG A 31 -2.77 -13.71 7.41
CA ARG A 31 -3.03 -13.95 8.85
C ARG A 31 -2.38 -12.94 9.78
N GLY A 32 -1.72 -11.92 9.26
CA GLY A 32 -1.11 -10.89 10.08
C GLY A 32 0.10 -10.24 9.44
N ILE A 33 0.79 -9.45 10.23
CA ILE A 33 1.98 -8.69 9.86
C ILE A 33 3.14 -9.26 10.64
N TYR A 34 4.28 -9.43 9.98
CA TYR A 34 5.49 -9.97 10.58
C TYR A 34 6.64 -8.96 10.52
N THR A 35 7.44 -8.93 11.57
CA THR A 35 8.68 -8.14 11.65
C THR A 35 9.78 -8.96 12.32
N GLU A 36 11.01 -8.81 11.85
CA GLU A 36 12.21 -9.31 12.53
C GLU A 36 12.70 -8.33 13.62
N ASP A 37 12.35 -7.03 13.49
CA ASP A 37 12.82 -6.00 14.43
C ASP A 37 11.71 -4.97 14.74
N PRO A 38 10.98 -5.18 15.85
CA PRO A 38 9.94 -4.25 16.26
C PRO A 38 10.50 -2.89 16.74
N THR A 39 11.80 -2.76 16.97
CA THR A 39 12.40 -1.47 17.39
C THR A 39 12.55 -0.53 16.18
N ARG A 40 12.87 -1.07 15.02
CA ARG A 40 12.87 -0.30 13.75
C ARG A 40 11.46 0.18 13.36
N ASP A 41 10.44 -0.54 13.76
CA ASP A 41 9.04 -0.11 13.60
C ASP A 41 8.79 1.22 14.34
N LEU A 42 9.30 1.36 15.56
CA LEU A 42 9.20 2.59 16.33
C LEU A 42 9.88 3.78 15.63
N ASP A 43 11.11 3.57 15.14
CA ASP A 43 11.88 4.63 14.49
C ASP A 43 11.14 5.17 13.25
N ILE A 44 10.52 4.28 12.47
CA ILE A 44 9.73 4.65 11.30
C ILE A 44 8.49 5.47 11.66
N TYR A 45 7.74 5.06 12.67
CA TYR A 45 6.58 5.85 13.11
C TYR A 45 6.99 7.23 13.66
N LEU A 46 8.15 7.33 14.30
CA LEU A 46 8.70 8.62 14.75
C LEU A 46 9.08 9.51 13.56
N ASP A 47 9.69 8.93 12.52
CA ASP A 47 10.04 9.66 11.31
C ASP A 47 8.81 10.11 10.53
N ILE A 48 7.78 9.27 10.44
CA ILE A 48 6.49 9.64 9.84
C ILE A 48 5.87 10.83 10.59
N ALA A 49 5.85 10.77 11.93
CA ALA A 49 5.30 11.86 12.75
C ALA A 49 6.10 13.17 12.58
N ARG A 50 7.44 13.10 12.56
CA ARG A 50 8.31 14.25 12.31
C ARG A 50 8.06 14.86 10.94
N ASN A 51 7.96 14.03 9.90
CA ASN A 51 7.71 14.48 8.53
C ASN A 51 6.32 15.11 8.35
N ALA A 52 5.35 14.71 9.19
CA ALA A 52 4.03 15.33 9.27
C ALA A 52 4.00 16.62 10.12
N GLY A 53 5.16 17.10 10.61
CA GLY A 53 5.24 18.29 11.46
C GLY A 53 4.66 18.08 12.88
N GLN A 54 4.46 16.83 13.28
CA GLN A 54 3.96 16.46 14.60
C GLN A 54 5.11 16.04 15.51
N GLN A 55 5.08 16.48 16.77
CA GLN A 55 5.91 15.85 17.81
C GLN A 55 5.34 14.46 18.09
N GLY A 56 6.04 13.44 17.57
CA GLY A 56 5.66 12.06 17.86
C GLY A 56 5.74 11.76 19.35
N ASP A 57 4.61 11.41 19.96
CA ASP A 57 4.58 10.92 21.33
C ASP A 57 5.13 9.48 21.34
N VAL A 58 6.43 9.36 21.70
CA VAL A 58 7.18 8.09 21.73
C VAL A 58 6.44 7.03 22.53
N GLU A 59 5.89 7.39 23.70
CA GLU A 59 5.21 6.44 24.57
C GLU A 59 3.87 5.97 23.97
N LYS A 60 3.17 6.86 23.30
CA LYS A 60 1.93 6.50 22.59
C LYS A 60 2.20 5.59 21.40
N ILE A 61 3.28 5.84 20.65
CA ILE A 61 3.68 4.99 19.51
C ILE A 61 4.10 3.62 20.03
N LYS A 62 4.94 3.54 21.07
CA LYS A 62 5.34 2.27 21.70
C LYS A 62 4.13 1.47 22.18
N ALA A 63 3.20 2.15 22.88
CA ALA A 63 1.96 1.51 23.35
C ALA A 63 1.12 0.98 22.18
N GLY A 64 1.09 1.69 21.06
CA GLY A 64 0.42 1.25 19.83
C GLY A 64 1.06 -0.01 19.22
N ILE A 65 2.40 -0.05 19.14
CA ILE A 65 3.15 -1.22 18.65
C ILE A 65 2.92 -2.41 19.60
N GLN A 66 3.06 -2.19 20.92
CA GLN A 66 2.83 -3.24 21.91
C GLN A 66 1.43 -3.82 21.81
N LYS A 67 0.42 -2.96 21.67
CA LYS A 67 -0.97 -3.41 21.46
C LYS A 67 -1.15 -4.28 20.22
N ARG A 68 -0.43 -3.97 19.13
CA ARG A 68 -0.45 -4.81 17.90
C ARG A 68 0.20 -6.16 18.12
N ILE A 69 1.27 -6.21 18.95
CA ILE A 69 1.92 -7.47 19.35
C ILE A 69 0.98 -8.28 20.25
N ASP A 70 0.42 -7.67 21.29
CA ASP A 70 -0.44 -8.34 22.27
C ASP A 70 -1.70 -8.95 21.65
N ASN A 71 -2.28 -8.28 20.64
CA ASN A 71 -3.47 -8.78 19.92
C ASN A 71 -3.15 -9.67 18.71
N GLY A 72 -1.87 -9.97 18.46
CA GLY A 72 -1.41 -10.85 17.38
C GLY A 72 -1.49 -10.25 15.97
N THR A 73 -1.77 -8.95 15.83
CA THR A 73 -1.76 -8.28 14.52
C THR A 73 -0.33 -8.10 14.01
N LEU A 74 0.63 -7.80 14.88
CA LEU A 74 2.05 -7.76 14.59
C LEU A 74 2.74 -8.94 15.31
N LYS A 75 3.39 -9.79 14.55
CA LYS A 75 4.10 -10.97 15.04
C LYS A 75 5.60 -10.78 14.85
N ILE A 76 6.38 -11.13 15.86
CA ILE A 76 7.83 -11.08 15.80
C ILE A 76 8.34 -12.47 15.40
N VAL A 77 9.27 -12.50 14.44
CA VAL A 77 9.95 -13.71 13.97
C VAL A 77 11.46 -13.49 14.02
N ASP A 78 12.22 -14.54 14.22
CA ASP A 78 13.68 -14.49 14.16
C ASP A 78 14.17 -14.34 12.71
N ASN A 79 13.43 -14.94 11.77
CA ASN A 79 13.72 -14.85 10.34
C ASN A 79 12.41 -14.90 9.53
N TYR A 80 12.28 -14.03 8.53
CA TYR A 80 11.13 -14.05 7.63
C TYR A 80 10.95 -15.37 6.85
N LYS A 81 12.01 -16.18 6.70
CA LYS A 81 11.89 -17.53 6.13
C LYS A 81 10.98 -18.44 6.94
N ASP A 82 10.92 -18.23 8.25
CA ASP A 82 10.08 -19.03 9.13
C ASP A 82 8.58 -18.89 8.80
N ILE A 83 8.19 -17.77 8.15
CA ILE A 83 6.80 -17.53 7.70
C ILE A 83 6.39 -18.53 6.63
N GLU A 84 7.31 -18.90 5.74
CA GLU A 84 7.02 -19.81 4.61
C GLU A 84 6.77 -21.23 5.08
N ASP A 85 7.31 -21.61 6.24
CA ASP A 85 7.12 -22.92 6.86
C ASP A 85 5.78 -23.02 7.60
N ILE A 86 5.03 -21.93 7.77
CA ILE A 86 3.73 -21.94 8.44
C ILE A 86 2.64 -22.43 7.47
N PRO A 87 1.99 -23.57 7.76
CA PRO A 87 0.99 -24.14 6.86
C PRO A 87 -0.16 -23.17 6.54
N GLY A 88 -0.36 -22.88 5.26
CA GLY A 88 -1.44 -22.01 4.77
C GLY A 88 -1.21 -20.52 5.00
N GLU A 89 0.00 -20.11 5.38
CA GLU A 89 0.41 -18.71 5.38
C GLU A 89 0.76 -18.29 3.94
N LEU A 90 0.22 -17.17 3.50
CA LEU A 90 0.44 -16.63 2.15
C LEU A 90 0.99 -15.20 2.28
N ILE A 91 2.15 -14.95 1.71
CA ILE A 91 2.76 -13.61 1.72
C ILE A 91 2.06 -12.76 0.65
N MET A 92 1.33 -11.74 1.11
CA MET A 92 0.51 -10.88 0.26
C MET A 92 1.25 -9.62 -0.19
N LYS A 93 2.10 -9.07 0.70
CA LYS A 93 2.79 -7.79 0.48
C LYS A 93 4.05 -7.71 1.34
N VAL A 94 5.07 -7.08 0.81
CA VAL A 94 6.21 -6.55 1.58
C VAL A 94 6.08 -5.04 1.62
N LEU A 95 6.16 -4.45 2.81
CA LEU A 95 6.10 -3.01 3.03
C LEU A 95 7.45 -2.55 3.56
N ALA A 96 8.21 -1.90 2.71
CA ALA A 96 9.56 -1.41 3.01
C ALA A 96 9.54 0.08 3.34
N PHE A 97 10.45 0.50 4.24
CA PHE A 97 10.55 1.87 4.72
C PHE A 97 12.00 2.35 4.78
N ASN A 98 12.25 3.56 4.34
CA ASN A 98 13.50 4.27 4.58
C ASN A 98 13.27 5.79 4.52
N PRO A 99 13.84 6.59 5.42
CA PRO A 99 13.74 8.05 5.41
C PRO A 99 14.52 8.69 4.23
N ASP A 100 15.49 8.00 3.67
CA ASP A 100 16.23 8.42 2.48
C ASP A 100 15.39 8.17 1.23
N LEU A 101 14.80 9.26 0.70
CA LEU A 101 13.90 9.19 -0.43
C LEU A 101 14.60 8.81 -1.74
N GLU A 102 15.88 9.21 -1.92
CA GLU A 102 16.64 8.83 -3.12
C GLU A 102 16.94 7.33 -3.12
N LYS A 103 17.27 6.79 -1.96
CA LYS A 103 17.45 5.34 -1.76
C LYS A 103 16.17 4.58 -2.09
N ILE A 104 15.03 4.99 -1.53
CA ILE A 104 13.72 4.38 -1.76
C ILE A 104 13.33 4.43 -3.24
N GLU A 105 13.53 5.56 -3.91
CA GLU A 105 13.24 5.69 -5.34
C GLU A 105 14.09 4.75 -6.20
N ARG A 106 15.39 4.67 -5.90
CA ARG A 106 16.32 3.78 -6.62
C ARG A 106 15.93 2.31 -6.44
N ILE A 107 15.62 1.89 -5.21
CA ILE A 107 15.18 0.53 -4.90
C ILE A 107 13.83 0.23 -5.56
N GLY A 108 12.92 1.18 -5.54
CA GLY A 108 11.62 1.06 -6.21
C GLY A 108 11.76 0.82 -7.71
N LYS A 109 12.68 1.53 -8.38
CA LYS A 109 12.98 1.30 -9.81
C LYS A 109 13.58 -0.09 -10.06
N GLU A 110 14.50 -0.55 -9.20
CA GLU A 110 15.09 -1.88 -9.31
C GLU A 110 14.04 -2.98 -9.14
N LEU A 111 13.19 -2.88 -8.13
CA LEU A 111 12.10 -3.83 -7.88
C LEU A 111 11.05 -3.81 -9.01
N SER A 112 10.72 -2.64 -9.54
CA SER A 112 9.77 -2.48 -10.65
C SER A 112 10.26 -3.10 -11.97
N ALA A 113 11.55 -3.34 -12.12
CA ALA A 113 12.10 -4.06 -13.27
C ALA A 113 11.78 -5.57 -13.25
N ILE A 114 11.26 -6.08 -12.13
CA ILE A 114 10.81 -7.48 -12.00
C ILE A 114 9.35 -7.54 -12.44
N SER A 115 9.07 -8.08 -13.61
CA SER A 115 7.75 -8.06 -14.26
C SER A 115 6.61 -8.68 -13.45
N SER A 116 6.93 -9.58 -12.52
CA SER A 116 5.95 -10.24 -11.64
C SER A 116 5.65 -9.42 -10.36
N LEU A 117 6.26 -8.24 -10.19
CA LEU A 117 6.01 -7.36 -9.07
C LEU A 117 5.23 -6.11 -9.50
N ALA A 118 4.35 -5.65 -8.63
CA ALA A 118 3.80 -4.31 -8.64
C ALA A 118 4.38 -3.55 -7.45
N VAL A 119 5.04 -2.43 -7.73
CA VAL A 119 5.67 -1.57 -6.72
C VAL A 119 4.96 -0.24 -6.73
N SER A 120 4.43 0.16 -5.60
CA SER A 120 3.74 1.42 -5.41
C SER A 120 4.14 2.05 -4.07
N SER A 121 3.61 3.23 -3.77
CA SER A 121 3.82 3.92 -2.51
C SER A 121 2.49 4.45 -2.00
N SER A 122 2.27 4.38 -0.70
CA SER A 122 1.13 4.98 0.00
C SER A 122 1.52 6.18 0.89
N SER A 123 2.81 6.43 1.03
CA SER A 123 3.36 7.60 1.74
C SER A 123 4.80 7.87 1.32
N ARG A 124 5.32 9.06 1.65
CA ARG A 124 6.75 9.34 1.42
C ARG A 124 7.63 8.38 2.22
N GLY A 125 8.64 7.82 1.56
CA GLY A 125 9.64 6.96 2.20
C GLY A 125 9.19 5.51 2.40
N ASN A 126 8.11 5.05 1.73
CA ASN A 126 7.74 3.65 1.72
C ASN A 126 7.62 3.07 0.30
N LEU A 127 7.72 1.74 0.21
CA LEU A 127 7.39 0.95 -0.97
C LEU A 127 6.44 -0.16 -0.56
N GLU A 128 5.32 -0.26 -1.26
CA GLU A 128 4.41 -1.39 -1.21
C GLU A 128 4.72 -2.32 -2.38
N ILE A 129 5.21 -3.52 -2.08
CA ILE A 129 5.64 -4.51 -3.05
C ILE A 129 4.67 -5.68 -2.99
N THR A 130 3.96 -5.90 -4.08
CA THR A 130 2.95 -6.96 -4.23
C THR A 130 3.20 -7.76 -5.49
N HIS A 131 2.49 -8.87 -5.66
CA HIS A 131 2.44 -9.55 -6.97
C HIS A 131 1.79 -8.65 -8.01
N SER A 132 2.25 -8.69 -9.27
CA SER A 132 1.72 -7.86 -10.35
C SER A 132 0.20 -7.98 -10.56
N ASP A 133 -0.38 -9.13 -10.24
CA ASP A 133 -1.83 -9.36 -10.33
C ASP A 133 -2.61 -8.87 -9.09
N ALA A 134 -1.92 -8.39 -8.04
CA ALA A 134 -2.53 -7.91 -6.79
C ALA A 134 -2.73 -6.39 -6.77
N GLN A 135 -3.13 -5.82 -7.91
CA GLN A 135 -3.39 -4.38 -8.03
C GLN A 135 -4.87 -4.06 -7.82
N LYS A 136 -5.16 -2.87 -7.27
CA LYS A 136 -6.55 -2.40 -7.05
C LYS A 136 -7.38 -2.40 -8.34
N GLY A 137 -6.76 -2.04 -9.47
CA GLY A 137 -7.44 -2.03 -10.77
C GLY A 137 -7.85 -3.42 -11.25
N ILE A 138 -6.99 -4.43 -11.05
CA ILE A 138 -7.31 -5.82 -11.42
C ILE A 138 -8.43 -6.38 -10.52
N ALA A 139 -8.38 -6.06 -9.22
CA ALA A 139 -9.43 -6.45 -8.28
C ALA A 139 -10.78 -5.80 -8.66
N LEU A 140 -10.78 -4.51 -9.01
CA LEU A 140 -11.96 -3.78 -9.45
C LEU A 140 -12.54 -4.37 -10.74
N GLU A 141 -11.71 -4.65 -11.72
CA GLU A 141 -12.11 -5.28 -12.99
C GLU A 141 -12.73 -6.66 -12.75
N THR A 142 -12.14 -7.46 -11.86
CA THR A 142 -12.67 -8.76 -11.48
C THR A 142 -14.08 -8.64 -10.87
N ILE A 143 -14.29 -7.67 -9.97
CA ILE A 143 -15.60 -7.44 -9.33
C ILE A 143 -16.60 -6.91 -10.35
N ALA A 144 -16.22 -5.94 -11.19
CA ALA A 144 -17.08 -5.38 -12.21
C ALA A 144 -17.57 -6.46 -13.19
N ASN A 145 -16.67 -7.34 -13.65
CA ASN A 145 -17.03 -8.48 -14.51
C ASN A 145 -18.00 -9.45 -13.82
N GLN A 146 -17.81 -9.76 -12.53
CA GLN A 146 -18.72 -10.63 -11.77
C GLN A 146 -20.12 -10.02 -11.61
N LEU A 147 -20.19 -8.70 -11.50
CA LEU A 147 -21.44 -7.96 -11.38
C LEU A 147 -22.05 -7.56 -12.73
N HIS A 148 -21.39 -7.88 -13.85
CA HIS A 148 -21.78 -7.46 -15.20
C HIS A 148 -21.91 -5.94 -15.35
N ILE A 149 -21.00 -5.19 -14.69
CA ILE A 149 -20.92 -3.73 -14.78
C ILE A 149 -19.78 -3.36 -15.73
N ASP A 150 -20.04 -2.47 -16.68
CA ASP A 150 -19.00 -1.90 -17.53
C ASP A 150 -18.12 -0.95 -16.67
N LEU A 151 -16.81 -1.06 -16.81
CA LEU A 151 -15.86 -0.16 -16.11
C LEU A 151 -16.07 1.32 -16.50
N GLN A 152 -16.65 1.60 -17.68
CA GLN A 152 -17.01 2.95 -18.08
C GLN A 152 -18.14 3.55 -17.22
N ASP A 153 -18.95 2.71 -16.58
CA ASP A 153 -20.02 3.12 -15.65
C ASP A 153 -19.56 3.14 -14.19
N VAL A 154 -18.26 2.90 -13.93
CA VAL A 154 -17.70 2.86 -12.59
C VAL A 154 -17.01 4.18 -12.25
N MET A 155 -17.31 4.72 -11.07
CA MET A 155 -16.55 5.80 -10.43
C MET A 155 -15.58 5.22 -9.42
N ALA A 156 -14.31 5.64 -9.48
CA ALA A 156 -13.30 5.31 -8.47
C ALA A 156 -12.66 6.59 -7.93
N LEU A 157 -12.37 6.57 -6.63
CA LEU A 157 -11.70 7.69 -5.94
C LEU A 157 -10.35 7.23 -5.39
N GLY A 158 -9.33 8.08 -5.50
CA GLY A 158 -7.99 7.77 -5.01
C GLY A 158 -7.17 9.00 -4.67
N ASP A 159 -6.08 8.80 -3.93
CA ASP A 159 -5.18 9.88 -3.52
C ASP A 159 -3.69 9.54 -3.67
N ASN A 160 -3.33 8.26 -3.80
CA ASN A 160 -1.94 7.80 -3.85
C ASN A 160 -1.64 6.92 -5.08
N LEU A 161 -0.35 6.64 -5.30
CA LEU A 161 0.13 5.89 -6.47
C LEU A 161 -0.41 4.46 -6.55
N ASN A 162 -0.77 3.86 -5.41
CA ASN A 162 -1.41 2.54 -5.39
C ASN A 162 -2.87 2.55 -5.90
N ASP A 163 -3.46 3.72 -6.13
CA ASP A 163 -4.79 3.90 -6.73
C ASP A 163 -4.76 4.07 -8.25
N VAL A 164 -3.59 4.43 -8.81
CA VAL A 164 -3.43 4.72 -10.24
C VAL A 164 -3.99 3.60 -11.10
N SER A 165 -3.63 2.34 -10.81
CA SER A 165 -4.11 1.19 -11.58
C SER A 165 -5.62 1.05 -11.62
N MET A 166 -6.33 1.53 -10.62
CA MET A 166 -7.79 1.54 -10.54
C MET A 166 -8.38 2.75 -11.32
N LEU A 167 -7.79 3.93 -11.11
CA LEU A 167 -8.27 5.16 -11.73
C LEU A 167 -8.12 5.16 -13.26
N GLU A 168 -7.06 4.54 -13.78
CA GLU A 168 -6.84 4.41 -15.23
C GLU A 168 -7.84 3.48 -15.94
N ARG A 169 -8.56 2.62 -15.22
CA ARG A 169 -9.47 1.62 -15.79
C ARG A 169 -10.91 2.05 -15.82
N VAL A 170 -11.29 3.01 -15.00
CA VAL A 170 -12.71 3.37 -14.82
C VAL A 170 -13.12 4.53 -15.71
N GLY A 171 -14.42 4.58 -16.02
CA GLY A 171 -14.99 5.68 -16.80
C GLY A 171 -15.06 7.00 -16.02
N TYR A 172 -15.08 6.98 -14.69
CA TYR A 172 -15.13 8.19 -13.86
C TYR A 172 -14.07 8.20 -12.75
N PRO A 173 -12.80 8.46 -13.13
CA PRO A 173 -11.72 8.59 -12.14
C PRO A 173 -11.80 9.94 -11.40
N VAL A 174 -11.74 9.90 -10.07
CA VAL A 174 -11.79 11.08 -9.18
C VAL A 174 -10.56 11.09 -8.29
N ALA A 175 -9.85 12.22 -8.26
CA ALA A 175 -8.77 12.45 -7.31
C ALA A 175 -9.28 13.22 -6.07
N MET A 176 -8.80 12.85 -4.91
CA MET A 176 -8.96 13.67 -3.71
C MET A 176 -8.12 14.95 -3.82
N ASP A 177 -8.52 16.05 -3.17
CA ASP A 177 -7.71 17.28 -3.24
C ASP A 177 -6.36 17.17 -2.50
N ASN A 178 -6.26 16.29 -1.53
CA ASN A 178 -4.98 15.92 -0.92
C ASN A 178 -4.17 14.91 -1.74
N ALA A 179 -4.63 14.53 -2.96
CA ALA A 179 -3.95 13.54 -3.79
C ALA A 179 -2.61 14.03 -4.35
N MET A 180 -1.74 13.07 -4.65
CA MET A 180 -0.49 13.31 -5.36
C MET A 180 -0.73 13.91 -6.76
N PRO A 181 0.20 14.76 -7.26
CA PRO A 181 0.04 15.40 -8.59
C PRO A 181 -0.22 14.38 -9.72
N GLU A 182 0.45 13.23 -9.69
CA GLU A 182 0.31 12.15 -10.66
C GLU A 182 -1.10 11.57 -10.67
N VAL A 183 -1.73 11.44 -9.51
CA VAL A 183 -3.12 10.97 -9.36
C VAL A 183 -4.11 12.02 -9.88
N LYS A 184 -3.86 13.30 -9.56
CA LYS A 184 -4.68 14.41 -10.09
C LYS A 184 -4.61 14.51 -11.62
N ALA A 185 -3.46 14.18 -12.21
CA ALA A 185 -3.25 14.27 -13.67
C ALA A 185 -4.09 13.29 -14.49
N ILE A 186 -4.48 12.15 -13.92
CA ILE A 186 -5.29 11.12 -14.58
C ILE A 186 -6.79 11.20 -14.23
N ALA A 187 -7.16 12.06 -13.29
CA ALA A 187 -8.53 12.19 -12.82
C ALA A 187 -9.37 13.09 -13.74
N LYS A 188 -10.64 12.74 -13.94
CA LYS A 188 -11.63 13.61 -14.59
C LYS A 188 -12.16 14.70 -13.67
N LEU A 189 -12.13 14.44 -12.36
CA LEU A 189 -12.61 15.35 -11.33
C LEU A 189 -11.64 15.35 -10.16
N VAL A 190 -11.33 16.53 -9.62
CA VAL A 190 -10.72 16.68 -8.30
C VAL A 190 -11.84 17.07 -7.34
N THR A 191 -12.07 16.26 -6.31
CA THR A 191 -13.04 16.53 -5.24
C THR A 191 -12.35 17.25 -4.08
N ASP A 192 -12.99 17.35 -2.92
CA ASP A 192 -12.41 17.98 -1.72
C ASP A 192 -11.46 16.98 -0.99
N THR A 193 -10.82 17.43 0.08
CA THR A 193 -9.90 16.61 0.87
C THR A 193 -10.63 15.51 1.64
N ASN A 194 -9.87 14.54 2.15
CA ASN A 194 -10.36 13.51 3.07
C ASN A 194 -10.95 14.11 4.36
N GLU A 195 -10.45 15.27 4.82
CA GLU A 195 -10.94 15.96 6.02
C GLU A 195 -12.24 16.73 5.77
N HIS A 196 -12.54 17.08 4.53
CA HIS A 196 -13.71 17.87 4.13
C HIS A 196 -14.76 17.06 3.36
N SER A 197 -14.86 15.76 3.63
CA SER A 197 -15.87 14.86 3.03
C SER A 197 -15.79 14.77 1.50
N GLY A 198 -14.58 14.80 0.92
CA GLY A 198 -14.38 14.76 -0.54
C GLY A 198 -15.07 13.59 -1.22
N VAL A 199 -15.04 12.38 -0.62
CA VAL A 199 -15.74 11.21 -1.15
C VAL A 199 -17.25 11.47 -1.28
N GLY A 200 -17.88 11.96 -0.20
CA GLY A 200 -19.31 12.26 -0.19
C GLY A 200 -19.69 13.34 -1.21
N LYS A 201 -18.86 14.38 -1.35
CA LYS A 201 -19.09 15.45 -2.35
C LYS A 201 -19.00 14.92 -3.78
N ALA A 202 -18.03 14.06 -4.08
CA ALA A 202 -17.92 13.44 -5.40
C ALA A 202 -19.14 12.59 -5.74
N ILE A 203 -19.60 11.74 -4.81
CA ILE A 203 -20.81 10.93 -4.97
C ILE A 203 -22.03 11.81 -5.24
N MET A 204 -22.25 12.84 -4.41
CA MET A 204 -23.38 13.75 -4.57
C MET A 204 -23.35 14.51 -5.91
N LYS A 205 -22.16 14.90 -6.35
CA LYS A 205 -21.99 15.59 -7.64
C LYS A 205 -22.45 14.70 -8.78
N VAL A 206 -21.97 13.45 -8.87
CA VAL A 206 -22.35 12.50 -9.93
C VAL A 206 -23.87 12.25 -9.90
N LEU A 207 -24.45 11.99 -8.73
CA LEU A 207 -25.90 11.74 -8.61
C LEU A 207 -26.78 12.93 -8.97
N THR A 208 -26.25 14.15 -8.95
CA THR A 208 -27.00 15.38 -9.28
C THR A 208 -26.80 15.84 -10.72
N GLU A 209 -25.68 15.49 -11.37
CA GLU A 209 -25.38 15.83 -12.77
C GLU A 209 -26.05 14.85 -13.77
N GLU A 210 -26.44 13.66 -13.34
CA GLU A 210 -27.18 12.67 -14.15
C GLU A 210 -28.69 12.96 -14.27
N LYS A 211 -29.14 14.16 -13.93
CA LYS A 211 -30.50 14.65 -14.17
C LYS A 211 -30.50 15.74 -15.23
#